data_41d15769964fd66f691110e323014b04
#
_entry.id   41d15769964fd66f691110e323014b04
#
_cell.length_a   1.000
_cell.length_b   1.000
_cell.length_c   1.000
_cell.angle_alpha   90.00
_cell.angle_beta   90.00
_cell.angle_gamma   90.00
#
_symmetry.space_group_name_H-M   'P 1'
#
loop_
_entity.id
_entity.type
_entity.pdbx_description
1 polymer ?
#
loop_
_entity_poly.entity_id
_entity_poly.type
_entity_poly.pdbx_seq_one_letter_code
_entity_poly.pdbx_strand_id
1 'polypeptide(L)'
;MAIQRYMKNVRPDAPWCPDNIEFIRRINGLDSVEDVKQIVLDASYFVFGLGDVYLGAPLATPLDPTHRLVTTKYNPARTWTAEGSVGIGGSYMCIYGMEGPGGYQFVGRTIPVWRNKGFAHLGDEPWLLRNYDQIRYVEVDAQELLLLREACSNGEYFPQVESVELD
;
A
#
# COMPACT_ATOMS: atom_id res chain seq x y z
N MET A 1 -9.21 11.48 -5.25
CA MET A 1 -8.65 12.69 -4.60
C MET A 1 -7.17 12.92 -4.90
N ALA A 2 -6.24 12.00 -4.62
CA ALA A 2 -4.82 12.21 -4.94
C ALA A 2 -4.56 12.31 -6.46
N ILE A 3 -5.17 11.45 -7.25
CA ILE A 3 -5.06 11.49 -8.71
C ILE A 3 -5.67 12.77 -9.30
N GLN A 4 -6.76 13.26 -8.76
CA GLN A 4 -7.38 14.52 -9.22
C GLN A 4 -6.47 15.72 -8.95
N ARG A 5 -5.81 15.73 -7.79
CA ARG A 5 -4.79 16.75 -7.47
C ARG A 5 -3.60 16.67 -8.44
N TYR A 6 -3.17 15.47 -8.76
CA TYR A 6 -2.10 15.23 -9.74
C TYR A 6 -2.49 15.76 -11.13
N MET A 7 -3.67 15.39 -11.63
CA MET A 7 -4.18 15.85 -12.92
C MET A 7 -4.26 17.37 -13.01
N LYS A 8 -4.69 18.02 -11.93
CA LYS A 8 -4.81 19.49 -11.89
C LYS A 8 -3.46 20.20 -11.89
N ASN A 9 -2.47 19.66 -11.18
CA ASN A 9 -1.26 20.40 -10.84
C ASN A 9 0.00 19.90 -11.55
N VAL A 10 -0.03 18.70 -12.14
CA VAL A 10 1.17 18.05 -12.69
C VAL A 10 0.95 17.61 -14.14
N ARG A 11 0.08 16.65 -14.37
CA ARG A 11 -0.13 16.07 -15.70
C ARG A 11 -1.56 15.53 -15.86
N PRO A 12 -2.43 16.23 -16.58
CA PRO A 12 -3.84 15.82 -16.70
C PRO A 12 -4.07 14.64 -17.66
N ASP A 13 -3.18 14.40 -18.61
CA ASP A 13 -3.30 13.45 -19.70
C ASP A 13 -2.42 12.20 -19.54
N ALA A 14 -1.96 11.94 -18.30
CA ALA A 14 -1.14 10.75 -18.05
C ALA A 14 -1.93 9.46 -18.30
N PRO A 15 -1.28 8.38 -18.77
CA PRO A 15 -1.96 7.10 -19.07
C PRO A 15 -2.72 6.47 -17.92
N TRP A 16 -2.34 6.77 -16.68
CA TRP A 16 -2.98 6.29 -15.44
C TRP A 16 -4.13 7.17 -14.95
N CYS A 17 -4.41 8.26 -15.65
CA CYS A 17 -5.52 9.14 -15.32
C CYS A 17 -6.77 8.73 -16.10
N PRO A 18 -7.96 8.93 -15.53
CA PRO A 18 -8.26 9.50 -14.21
C PRO A 18 -8.34 8.48 -13.06
N ASP A 19 -8.09 7.20 -13.31
CA ASP A 19 -8.32 6.12 -12.35
C ASP A 19 -7.15 5.12 -12.33
N ASN A 20 -6.47 5.02 -11.19
CA ASN A 20 -5.33 4.13 -11.01
C ASN A 20 -5.68 2.66 -11.16
N ILE A 21 -6.82 2.22 -10.61
CA ILE A 21 -7.21 0.81 -10.62
C ILE A 21 -7.60 0.38 -12.04
N GLU A 22 -8.31 1.23 -12.77
CA GLU A 22 -8.63 0.98 -14.18
C GLU A 22 -7.35 0.91 -15.05
N PHE A 23 -6.36 1.72 -14.75
CA PHE A 23 -5.07 1.65 -15.43
C PHE A 23 -4.35 0.32 -15.13
N ILE A 24 -4.33 -0.11 -13.86
CA ILE A 24 -3.75 -1.41 -13.47
C ILE A 24 -4.48 -2.56 -14.18
N ARG A 25 -5.82 -2.54 -14.19
CA ARG A 25 -6.64 -3.51 -14.91
C ARG A 25 -6.19 -3.64 -16.36
N ARG A 26 -6.15 -2.51 -17.05
CA ARG A 26 -5.86 -2.44 -18.49
C ARG A 26 -4.48 -2.96 -18.85
N ILE A 27 -3.44 -2.56 -18.14
CA ILE A 27 -2.07 -2.97 -18.47
C ILE A 27 -1.75 -4.40 -18.06
N ASN A 28 -2.53 -4.98 -17.14
CA ASN A 28 -2.41 -6.39 -16.75
C ASN A 28 -3.37 -7.31 -17.53
N GLY A 29 -4.15 -6.76 -18.47
CA GLY A 29 -5.06 -7.54 -19.30
C GLY A 29 -6.20 -8.21 -18.52
N LEU A 30 -6.64 -7.62 -17.42
CA LEU A 30 -7.72 -8.14 -16.59
C LEU A 30 -9.09 -7.71 -17.11
N ASP A 31 -10.11 -8.52 -16.88
CA ASP A 31 -11.45 -8.30 -17.38
C ASP A 31 -12.18 -7.18 -16.63
N SER A 32 -11.94 -7.06 -15.33
CA SER A 32 -12.63 -6.08 -14.47
C SER A 32 -11.73 -5.46 -13.41
N VAL A 33 -12.16 -4.33 -12.85
CA VAL A 33 -11.51 -3.72 -11.67
C VAL A 33 -11.68 -4.57 -10.42
N GLU A 34 -12.72 -5.39 -10.38
CA GLU A 34 -12.93 -6.35 -9.29
C GLU A 34 -11.85 -7.43 -9.29
N ASP A 35 -11.35 -7.84 -10.46
CA ASP A 35 -10.21 -8.77 -10.56
C ASP A 35 -8.94 -8.17 -9.95
N VAL A 36 -8.69 -6.87 -10.14
CA VAL A 36 -7.58 -6.18 -9.50
C VAL A 36 -7.70 -6.25 -7.97
N LYS A 37 -8.88 -5.94 -7.47
CA LYS A 37 -9.18 -5.99 -6.04
C LYS A 37 -8.99 -7.40 -5.47
N GLN A 38 -9.55 -8.40 -6.14
CA GLN A 38 -9.47 -9.80 -5.70
C GLN A 38 -8.02 -10.27 -5.64
N ILE A 39 -7.21 -9.98 -6.66
CA ILE A 39 -5.78 -10.31 -6.67
C ILE A 39 -5.05 -9.68 -5.50
N VAL A 40 -5.32 -8.40 -5.20
CA VAL A 40 -4.69 -7.70 -4.06
C VAL A 40 -5.08 -8.33 -2.72
N LEU A 41 -6.34 -8.74 -2.57
CA LEU A 41 -6.83 -9.34 -1.32
C LEU A 41 -6.39 -10.79 -1.14
N ASP A 42 -6.26 -11.55 -2.22
CA ASP A 42 -5.83 -12.96 -2.17
C ASP A 42 -4.32 -13.11 -1.93
N ALA A 43 -3.54 -12.11 -2.30
CA ALA A 43 -2.09 -12.16 -2.22
C ALA A 43 -1.58 -12.21 -0.78
N SER A 44 -0.55 -13.03 -0.53
CA SER A 44 0.35 -12.90 0.61
C SER A 44 1.59 -12.15 0.16
N TYR A 45 1.78 -10.93 0.65
CA TYR A 45 2.93 -10.10 0.30
C TYR A 45 4.10 -10.38 1.22
N PHE A 46 5.21 -10.75 0.66
CA PHE A 46 6.45 -10.99 1.39
C PHE A 46 7.29 -9.71 1.44
N VAL A 47 7.57 -9.21 2.64
CA VAL A 47 8.39 -8.03 2.87
C VAL A 47 9.86 -8.41 2.75
N PHE A 48 10.53 -7.95 1.72
CA PHE A 48 11.95 -8.22 1.49
C PHE A 48 12.85 -6.99 1.73
N GLY A 49 12.28 -5.84 2.01
CA GLY A 49 12.99 -4.62 2.35
C GLY A 49 12.09 -3.60 3.04
N LEU A 50 12.70 -2.73 3.82
CA LEU A 50 12.07 -1.55 4.38
C LEU A 50 12.75 -0.33 3.76
N GLY A 51 11.94 0.58 3.21
CA GLY A 51 12.45 1.77 2.55
C GLY A 51 13.10 2.74 3.53
N ASP A 52 14.18 3.35 3.11
CA ASP A 52 14.92 4.38 3.84
C ASP A 52 14.31 5.78 3.64
N VAL A 53 13.71 6.03 2.49
CA VAL A 53 13.05 7.31 2.18
C VAL A 53 11.80 7.51 3.04
N TYR A 54 11.05 6.43 3.28
CA TYR A 54 9.88 6.41 4.17
C TYR A 54 10.15 5.36 5.24
N LEU A 55 10.61 5.78 6.38
CA LEU A 55 11.02 4.92 7.49
C LEU A 55 10.01 3.81 7.77
N GLY A 56 10.46 2.57 7.68
CA GLY A 56 9.64 1.39 7.90
C GLY A 56 8.57 1.13 6.82
N ALA A 57 8.59 1.85 5.68
CA ALA A 57 7.72 1.55 4.55
C ALA A 57 8.14 0.21 3.93
N PRO A 58 7.22 -0.77 3.86
CA PRO A 58 7.57 -2.08 3.31
C PRO A 58 7.73 -2.01 1.80
N LEU A 59 8.72 -2.70 1.29
CA LEU A 59 8.82 -3.11 -0.11
C LEU A 59 8.56 -4.61 -0.15
N ALA A 60 7.48 -5.01 -0.80
CA ALA A 60 6.99 -6.37 -0.78
C ALA A 60 6.57 -6.87 -2.16
N THR A 61 6.51 -8.17 -2.33
CA THR A 61 6.00 -8.81 -3.53
C THR A 61 5.14 -10.01 -3.15
N PRO A 62 4.09 -10.35 -3.92
CA PRO A 62 3.33 -11.57 -3.67
C PRO A 62 4.21 -12.81 -3.74
N LEU A 63 4.04 -13.72 -2.78
CA LEU A 63 4.69 -15.03 -2.79
C LEU A 63 4.27 -15.83 -4.03
N ASP A 64 2.98 -15.86 -4.32
CA ASP A 64 2.46 -16.47 -5.54
C ASP A 64 2.65 -15.51 -6.73
N PRO A 65 3.41 -15.91 -7.76
CA PRO A 65 3.62 -15.08 -8.94
C PRO A 65 2.33 -14.73 -9.70
N THR A 66 1.28 -15.53 -9.58
CA THR A 66 -0.02 -15.25 -10.22
C THR A 66 -0.73 -14.04 -9.64
N HIS A 67 -0.37 -13.62 -8.43
CA HIS A 67 -0.89 -12.42 -7.78
C HIS A 67 -0.04 -11.16 -8.04
N ARG A 68 0.99 -11.24 -8.87
CA ARG A 68 1.86 -10.10 -9.19
C ARG A 68 1.25 -9.24 -10.28
N LEU A 69 0.73 -8.09 -9.87
CA LEU A 69 0.33 -7.03 -10.77
C LEU A 69 1.56 -6.20 -11.15
N VAL A 70 1.65 -5.82 -12.41
CA VAL A 70 2.76 -5.03 -12.93
C VAL A 70 2.24 -3.69 -13.42
N THR A 71 2.89 -2.61 -12.98
CA THR A 71 2.52 -1.27 -13.43
C THR A 71 3.75 -0.42 -13.73
N THR A 72 3.55 0.62 -14.55
CA THR A 72 4.49 1.73 -14.63
C THR A 72 4.25 2.70 -13.47
N LYS A 73 5.30 3.37 -13.04
CA LYS A 73 5.20 4.43 -12.02
C LYS A 73 4.68 5.74 -12.66
N TYR A 74 4.21 6.66 -11.82
CA TYR A 74 3.93 8.04 -12.24
C TYR A 74 5.20 8.69 -12.80
N ASN A 75 5.07 9.38 -13.90
CA ASN A 75 6.11 10.21 -14.50
C ASN A 75 5.51 11.53 -15.02
N PRO A 76 5.82 12.66 -14.37
CA PRO A 76 6.58 12.81 -13.14
C PRO A 76 5.86 12.24 -11.90
N ALA A 77 6.60 11.98 -10.84
CA ALA A 77 6.04 11.52 -9.57
C ALA A 77 5.06 12.54 -8.97
N ARG A 78 4.15 12.07 -8.13
CA ARG A 78 3.30 12.96 -7.32
C ARG A 78 4.16 13.76 -6.34
N THR A 79 3.74 14.99 -6.06
CA THR A 79 4.34 15.82 -5.01
C THR A 79 3.79 15.48 -3.63
N TRP A 80 2.65 14.82 -3.56
CA TRP A 80 2.00 14.43 -2.32
C TRP A 80 1.32 13.06 -2.44
N THR A 81 1.51 12.25 -1.40
CA THR A 81 0.87 10.95 -1.22
C THR A 81 0.41 10.89 0.23
N ALA A 82 -0.84 10.49 0.46
CA ALA A 82 -1.36 10.34 1.81
C ALA A 82 -0.65 9.20 2.56
N GLU A 83 -0.40 9.40 3.83
CA GLU A 83 0.09 8.35 4.72
C GLU A 83 -0.88 7.16 4.73
N GLY A 84 -0.34 5.93 4.75
CA GLY A 84 -1.11 4.70 4.68
C GLY A 84 -1.56 4.31 3.27
N SER A 85 -1.25 5.08 2.23
CA SER A 85 -1.54 4.71 0.85
C SER A 85 -0.81 3.42 0.47
N VAL A 86 -1.53 2.51 -0.19
CA VAL A 86 -1.01 1.27 -0.74
C VAL A 86 -0.87 1.41 -2.24
N GLY A 87 0.29 1.09 -2.78
CA GLY A 87 0.56 1.24 -4.20
C GLY A 87 1.37 0.10 -4.80
N ILE A 88 1.21 -0.04 -6.12
CA ILE A 88 1.96 -0.98 -6.96
C ILE A 88 2.87 -0.18 -7.90
N GLY A 89 4.12 -0.60 -8.00
CA GLY A 89 5.09 -0.03 -8.93
C GLY A 89 6.08 -1.09 -9.40
N GLY A 90 6.28 -1.24 -10.70
CA GLY A 90 6.90 -2.44 -11.24
C GLY A 90 6.05 -3.65 -10.85
N SER A 91 6.66 -4.63 -10.22
CA SER A 91 5.98 -5.81 -9.64
C SER A 91 5.93 -5.77 -8.10
N TYR A 92 6.17 -4.62 -7.51
CA TYR A 92 6.29 -4.45 -6.07
C TYR A 92 5.09 -3.71 -5.49
N MET A 93 4.79 -4.02 -4.24
CA MET A 93 3.82 -3.30 -3.42
C MET A 93 4.56 -2.52 -2.34
N CYS A 94 4.11 -1.29 -2.07
CA CYS A 94 4.55 -0.53 -0.92
C CYS A 94 3.38 0.07 -0.15
N ILE A 95 3.63 0.39 1.12
CA ILE A 95 2.75 1.19 1.97
C ILE A 95 3.51 2.45 2.36
N TYR A 96 2.93 3.61 2.10
CA TYR A 96 3.54 4.89 2.47
C TYR A 96 3.42 5.13 3.96
N GLY A 97 4.53 5.09 4.69
CA GLY A 97 4.56 5.25 6.14
C GLY A 97 4.31 6.68 6.63
N MET A 98 4.49 7.67 5.75
CA MET A 98 4.24 9.09 6.02
C MET A 98 3.82 9.81 4.75
N GLU A 99 3.30 11.02 4.89
CA GLU A 99 3.00 11.89 3.74
C GLU A 99 4.29 12.30 3.00
N GLY A 100 4.22 12.30 1.68
CA GLY A 100 5.36 12.71 0.85
C GLY A 100 5.16 12.45 -0.64
N PRO A 101 6.18 12.70 -1.46
CA PRO A 101 6.12 12.39 -2.87
C PRO A 101 6.04 10.89 -3.10
N GLY A 102 5.55 10.46 -4.26
CA GLY A 102 5.48 9.05 -4.61
C GLY A 102 5.06 8.81 -6.05
N GLY A 103 5.41 7.64 -6.55
CA GLY A 103 5.20 7.27 -7.95
C GLY A 103 4.40 5.99 -8.18
N TYR A 104 4.08 5.23 -7.15
CA TYR A 104 3.33 3.99 -7.31
C TYR A 104 1.85 4.24 -7.62
N GLN A 105 1.25 3.33 -8.37
CA GLN A 105 -0.18 3.37 -8.68
C GLN A 105 -0.99 2.93 -7.46
N PHE A 106 -2.00 3.70 -7.08
CA PHE A 106 -2.80 3.39 -5.90
C PHE A 106 -3.71 2.20 -6.10
N VAL A 107 -3.78 1.34 -5.09
CA VAL A 107 -4.77 0.26 -4.98
C VAL A 107 -5.65 0.39 -3.75
N GLY A 108 -5.26 1.20 -2.77
CA GLY A 108 -6.05 1.40 -1.56
C GLY A 108 -5.34 2.22 -0.50
N ARG A 109 -5.88 2.15 0.70
CA ARG A 109 -5.32 2.75 1.90
C ARG A 109 -5.45 1.79 3.07
N THR A 110 -4.49 1.79 3.98
CA THR A 110 -4.44 0.90 5.14
C THR A 110 -4.18 1.65 6.44
N ILE A 111 -4.10 0.91 7.52
CA ILE A 111 -3.73 1.43 8.85
C ILE A 111 -2.29 1.94 8.86
N PRO A 112 -1.89 2.76 9.85
CA PRO A 112 -0.52 3.22 9.97
C PRO A 112 0.47 2.07 10.12
N VAL A 113 1.56 2.11 9.37
CA VAL A 113 2.70 1.18 9.48
C VAL A 113 3.90 1.82 10.18
N TRP A 114 3.81 3.10 10.48
CA TRP A 114 4.80 3.86 11.23
C TRP A 114 4.11 4.75 12.28
N ARG A 115 4.68 4.81 13.49
CA ARG A 115 4.18 5.64 14.59
C ARG A 115 5.35 6.25 15.35
N ASN A 116 5.32 7.55 15.52
CA ASN A 116 6.35 8.26 16.31
C ASN A 116 6.43 7.76 17.76
N LYS A 117 5.29 7.35 18.33
CA LYS A 117 5.22 6.79 19.69
C LYS A 117 5.54 5.29 19.76
N GLY A 118 5.92 4.69 18.64
CA GLY A 118 6.17 3.26 18.54
C GLY A 118 4.92 2.38 18.62
N PHE A 119 5.14 1.09 18.54
CA PHE A 119 4.13 0.03 18.68
C PHE A 119 4.45 -0.77 19.95
N ALA A 120 3.67 -0.58 21.01
CA ALA A 120 3.93 -1.16 22.32
C ALA A 120 4.09 -2.70 22.30
N HIS A 121 3.33 -3.40 21.45
CA HIS A 121 3.42 -4.85 21.27
C HIS A 121 4.69 -5.32 20.54
N LEU A 122 5.48 -4.39 19.98
CA LEU A 122 6.73 -4.64 19.26
C LEU A 122 7.95 -3.97 19.93
N GLY A 123 7.86 -3.68 21.25
CA GLY A 123 8.96 -3.06 21.99
C GLY A 123 9.14 -1.57 21.70
N ASP A 124 8.05 -0.87 21.41
CA ASP A 124 8.00 0.58 21.13
C ASP A 124 8.79 1.03 19.89
N GLU A 125 9.13 0.12 19.00
CA GLU A 125 9.71 0.47 17.72
C GLU A 125 8.70 1.24 16.85
N PRO A 126 9.15 2.27 16.08
CA PRO A 126 8.25 3.14 15.33
C PRO A 126 7.65 2.48 14.08
N TRP A 127 8.18 1.38 13.59
CA TRP A 127 7.69 0.64 12.42
C TRP A 127 6.95 -0.64 12.82
N LEU A 128 5.85 -0.92 12.13
CA LEU A 128 5.02 -2.10 12.37
C LEU A 128 5.65 -3.37 11.79
N LEU A 129 6.24 -3.26 10.60
CA LEU A 129 6.67 -4.38 9.79
C LEU A 129 8.18 -4.57 9.86
N ARG A 130 8.62 -5.81 9.63
CA ARG A 130 10.02 -6.22 9.59
C ARG A 130 10.31 -6.96 8.30
N ASN A 131 11.58 -7.09 7.96
CA ASN A 131 12.01 -7.96 6.88
C ASN A 131 11.50 -9.38 7.10
N TYR A 132 11.03 -9.99 6.04
CA TYR A 132 10.48 -11.34 5.99
C TYR A 132 9.07 -11.51 6.58
N ASP A 133 8.45 -10.44 7.05
CA ASP A 133 7.03 -10.46 7.37
C ASP A 133 6.18 -10.74 6.13
N GLN A 134 5.01 -11.33 6.36
CA GLN A 134 3.98 -11.49 5.34
C GLN A 134 2.79 -10.59 5.66
N ILE A 135 2.27 -9.93 4.63
CA ILE A 135 1.11 -9.05 4.74
C ILE A 135 -0.05 -9.66 3.97
N ARG A 136 -1.20 -9.77 4.61
CA ARG A 136 -2.47 -10.05 3.97
C ARG A 136 -3.44 -8.91 4.27
N TYR A 137 -4.07 -8.42 3.22
CA TYR A 137 -5.06 -7.36 3.35
C TYR A 137 -6.45 -7.95 3.62
N VAL A 138 -7.19 -7.25 4.45
CA VAL A 138 -8.62 -7.51 4.72
C VAL A 138 -9.40 -6.29 4.28
N GLU A 139 -10.42 -6.50 3.46
CA GLU A 139 -11.25 -5.41 2.99
C GLU A 139 -12.10 -4.84 4.12
N VAL A 140 -12.10 -3.52 4.21
CA VAL A 140 -12.99 -2.73 5.07
C VAL A 140 -13.54 -1.56 4.26
N ASP A 141 -14.68 -1.03 4.65
CA ASP A 141 -15.19 0.20 4.04
C ASP A 141 -14.42 1.45 4.52
N ALA A 142 -14.67 2.58 3.88
CA ALA A 142 -13.96 3.82 4.18
C ALA A 142 -14.19 4.31 5.61
N GLN A 143 -15.37 4.13 6.16
CA GLN A 143 -15.72 4.54 7.52
C GLN A 143 -15.00 3.67 8.55
N GLU A 144 -15.03 2.37 8.36
CA GLU A 144 -14.32 1.41 9.21
C GLU A 144 -12.81 1.66 9.18
N LEU A 145 -12.23 1.93 8.00
CA LEU A 145 -10.82 2.27 7.90
C LEU A 145 -10.46 3.51 8.74
N LEU A 146 -11.26 4.56 8.70
CA LEU A 146 -11.01 5.76 9.48
C LEU A 146 -11.04 5.47 10.99
N LEU A 147 -12.00 4.67 11.45
CA LEU A 147 -12.08 4.25 12.86
C LEU A 147 -10.87 3.40 13.28
N LEU A 148 -10.45 2.45 12.45
CA LEU A 148 -9.26 1.64 12.70
C LEU A 148 -7.98 2.48 12.73
N ARG A 149 -7.84 3.45 11.84
CA ARG A 149 -6.70 4.36 11.81
C ARG A 149 -6.64 5.23 13.07
N GLU A 150 -7.78 5.72 13.55
CA GLU A 150 -7.87 6.46 14.80
C GLU A 150 -7.51 5.57 16.00
N ALA A 151 -8.07 4.37 16.07
CA ALA A 151 -7.75 3.40 17.11
C ALA A 151 -6.26 3.00 17.13
N CYS A 152 -5.64 2.81 15.95
CA CYS A 152 -4.19 2.61 15.85
C CYS A 152 -3.40 3.80 16.39
N SER A 153 -3.82 5.02 16.06
CA SER A 153 -3.15 6.24 16.52
C SER A 153 -3.23 6.41 18.04
N ASN A 154 -4.32 5.96 18.65
CA ASN A 154 -4.53 5.97 20.09
C ASN A 154 -3.88 4.76 20.80
N GLY A 155 -3.36 3.79 20.07
CA GLY A 155 -2.79 2.55 20.62
C GLY A 155 -3.83 1.55 21.10
N GLU A 156 -5.07 1.65 20.64
CA GLU A 156 -6.22 0.81 21.04
C GLU A 156 -6.42 -0.39 20.10
N TYR A 157 -5.84 -0.34 18.91
CA TYR A 157 -5.93 -1.39 17.91
C TYR A 157 -4.57 -1.70 17.29
N PHE A 158 -4.31 -3.00 17.10
CA PHE A 158 -3.18 -3.51 16.34
C PHE A 158 -3.66 -4.63 15.41
N PRO A 159 -3.03 -4.81 14.23
CA PRO A 159 -3.40 -5.89 13.34
C PRO A 159 -3.14 -7.25 13.98
N GLN A 160 -3.90 -8.23 13.58
CA GLN A 160 -3.69 -9.61 13.99
C GLN A 160 -2.34 -10.10 13.43
N VAL A 161 -1.56 -10.77 14.28
CA VAL A 161 -0.25 -11.35 13.93
C VAL A 161 -0.28 -12.84 14.22
N GLU A 162 0.13 -13.63 13.24
CA GLU A 162 0.27 -15.08 13.36
C GLU A 162 1.69 -15.48 12.94
N SER A 163 2.24 -16.47 13.62
CA SER A 163 3.52 -17.07 13.21
C SER A 163 3.28 -18.04 12.05
N VAL A 164 4.05 -17.90 11.00
CA VAL A 164 4.01 -18.77 9.82
C VAL A 164 5.35 -19.46 9.67
N GLU A 165 5.34 -20.79 9.61
CA GLU A 165 6.51 -21.56 9.20
C GLU A 165 6.50 -21.69 7.68
N LEU A 166 7.61 -21.36 7.06
CA LEU A 166 7.83 -21.58 5.62
C LEU A 166 8.46 -22.95 5.46
N ASP A 167 7.75 -23.86 4.79
CA ASP A 167 8.27 -25.14 4.37
C ASP A 167 9.28 -25.01 3.23
#